data_f9f9d7a490502357801432380c58683c
#
_entry.id   f9f9d7a490502357801432380c58683c
#
_cell.length_a   1.000
_cell.length_b   1.000
_cell.length_c   1.000
_cell.angle_alpha   90.00
_cell.angle_beta   90.00
_cell.angle_gamma   90.00
#
_symmetry.space_group_name_H-M   'P 1'
#
loop_
_entity.id
_entity.type
_entity.pdbx_description
1 polymer ?
#
loop_
_entity_poly.entity_id
_entity_poly.type
_entity_poly.pdbx_seq_one_letter_code
_entity_poly.pdbx_strand_id
1 'polypeptide(L)'
;MFKYKKMLPFPINLKKKDIKMAKYLITQYGGANGELGAALRYFSQKFSMPTDEGRALLNDIATEEFGHAEMICVMVHQLLDGATKEELEANGLTSNYVENGYGIYPINSNGVP
;
A
#
# COMPACT_ATOMS: atom_id res chain seq x y z
N MET A 1 -15.74 9.52 22.54
CA MET A 1 -16.26 9.55 21.16
C MET A 1 -15.13 9.29 20.15
N PHE A 2 -15.35 8.39 19.24
CA PHE A 2 -14.38 8.11 18.19
C PHE A 2 -14.35 9.27 17.18
N LYS A 3 -13.16 9.81 16.91
CA LYS A 3 -12.97 10.83 15.87
C LYS A 3 -12.01 10.29 14.80
N TYR A 4 -12.48 10.28 13.57
CA TYR A 4 -11.67 9.90 12.42
C TYR A 4 -11.12 11.14 11.73
N LYS A 5 -9.80 11.25 11.64
CA LYS A 5 -9.12 12.29 10.86
C LYS A 5 -8.44 11.67 9.66
N LYS A 6 -8.82 12.12 8.49
CA LYS A 6 -8.28 11.61 7.23
C LYS A 6 -6.99 12.36 6.86
N MET A 7 -5.87 11.96 7.50
CA MET A 7 -4.57 12.57 7.28
C MET A 7 -3.52 11.51 7.03
N LEU A 8 -2.64 11.77 6.05
CA LEU A 8 -1.44 10.96 5.89
C LEU A 8 -0.47 11.22 7.04
N PRO A 9 0.30 10.20 7.52
CA PRO A 9 1.36 10.43 8.50
C PRO A 9 2.38 11.47 8.03
N PHE A 10 2.68 11.50 6.73
CA PHE A 10 3.56 12.49 6.11
C PHE A 10 2.96 12.96 4.79
N PRO A 11 3.14 14.24 4.43
CA PRO A 11 2.66 14.74 3.13
C PRO A 11 3.47 14.12 1.98
N ILE A 12 2.77 13.73 0.93
CA ILE A 12 3.35 13.16 -0.28
C ILE A 12 3.01 14.07 -1.46
N ASN A 13 4.03 14.50 -2.19
CA ASN A 13 3.84 15.39 -3.34
C ASN A 13 4.85 15.05 -4.44
N LEU A 14 4.51 14.09 -5.27
CA LEU A 14 5.30 13.67 -6.42
C LEU A 14 4.73 14.34 -7.67
N LYS A 15 5.57 15.05 -8.42
CA LYS A 15 5.13 15.93 -9.49
C LYS A 15 5.35 15.38 -10.89
N LYS A 16 6.09 14.28 -11.04
CA LYS A 16 6.40 13.69 -12.34
C LYS A 16 5.80 12.30 -12.47
N LYS A 17 5.13 12.05 -13.58
CA LYS A 17 4.67 10.72 -13.96
C LYS A 17 5.86 9.77 -14.07
N ASP A 18 5.77 8.60 -13.45
CA ASP A 18 6.77 7.55 -13.51
C ASP A 18 6.09 6.19 -13.34
N ILE A 19 5.68 5.59 -14.46
CA ILE A 19 4.90 4.36 -14.45
C ILE A 19 5.71 3.18 -13.93
N LYS A 20 7.01 3.12 -14.24
CA LYS A 20 7.88 2.03 -13.76
C LYS A 20 8.02 2.07 -12.25
N MET A 21 8.21 3.25 -11.67
CA MET A 21 8.30 3.40 -10.22
C MET A 21 6.98 3.03 -9.56
N ALA A 22 5.85 3.45 -10.14
CA ALA A 22 4.53 3.08 -9.63
C ALA A 22 4.37 1.56 -9.60
N LYS A 23 4.80 0.86 -10.63
CA LYS A 23 4.73 -0.60 -10.71
C LYS A 23 5.55 -1.27 -9.60
N TYR A 24 6.74 -0.76 -9.30
CA TYR A 24 7.53 -1.26 -8.16
C TYR A 24 6.81 -1.03 -6.83
N LEU A 25 6.20 0.13 -6.65
CA LEU A 25 5.52 0.46 -5.39
C LEU A 25 4.27 -0.39 -5.15
N ILE A 26 3.63 -0.92 -6.19
CA ILE A 26 2.53 -1.85 -6.03
C ILE A 26 2.97 -3.10 -5.25
N THR A 27 4.17 -3.60 -5.49
CA THR A 27 4.73 -4.70 -4.70
C THR A 27 4.97 -4.30 -3.24
N GLN A 28 5.41 -3.07 -2.99
CA GLN A 28 5.56 -2.54 -1.64
C GLN A 28 4.24 -2.41 -0.89
N TYR A 29 3.14 -2.18 -1.61
CA TYR A 29 1.81 -2.08 -1.01
C TYR A 29 1.26 -3.46 -0.64
N GLY A 30 1.14 -4.35 -1.62
CA GLY A 30 0.37 -5.59 -1.50
C GLY A 30 1.12 -6.87 -1.81
N GLY A 31 2.41 -6.84 -2.11
CA GLY A 31 3.20 -8.05 -2.31
C GLY A 31 3.42 -8.83 -1.02
N ALA A 32 3.96 -10.03 -1.14
CA ALA A 32 4.13 -10.95 -0.01
C ALA A 32 4.87 -10.33 1.19
N ASN A 33 5.81 -9.42 0.93
CA ASN A 33 6.57 -8.71 1.95
C ASN A 33 6.24 -7.20 1.95
N GLY A 34 5.06 -6.83 1.44
CA GLY A 34 4.62 -5.44 1.41
C GLY A 34 4.06 -4.95 2.73
N GLU A 35 3.70 -3.68 2.79
CA GLU A 35 3.23 -3.02 4.01
C GLU A 35 1.92 -3.61 4.53
N LEU A 36 1.01 -3.98 3.63
CA LEU A 36 -0.25 -4.60 4.04
C LEU A 36 -0.01 -5.96 4.67
N GLY A 37 0.83 -6.80 4.05
CA GLY A 37 1.19 -8.10 4.60
C GLY A 37 1.87 -7.98 5.97
N ALA A 38 2.75 -6.99 6.13
CA ALA A 38 3.41 -6.71 7.40
C ALA A 38 2.40 -6.34 8.49
N ALA A 39 1.43 -5.46 8.17
CA ALA A 39 0.37 -5.07 9.10
C ALA A 39 -0.43 -6.28 9.58
N LEU A 40 -0.87 -7.12 8.64
CA LEU A 40 -1.67 -8.30 8.97
C LEU A 40 -0.88 -9.31 9.80
N ARG A 41 0.40 -9.50 9.48
CA ARG A 41 1.29 -10.38 10.23
C ARG A 41 1.45 -9.91 11.67
N TYR A 42 1.72 -8.63 11.90
CA TYR A 42 1.90 -8.09 13.23
C TYR A 42 0.60 -8.13 14.05
N PHE A 43 -0.55 -7.87 13.44
CA PHE A 43 -1.83 -8.01 14.12
C PHE A 43 -2.06 -9.46 14.58
N SER A 44 -1.73 -10.45 13.76
CA SER A 44 -1.91 -11.84 14.15
C SER A 44 -0.88 -12.29 15.21
N GLN A 45 0.35 -11.81 15.11
CA GLN A 45 1.41 -12.16 16.06
C GLN A 45 1.16 -11.60 17.46
N LYS A 46 0.46 -10.49 17.59
CA LYS A 46 0.23 -9.88 18.90
C LYS A 46 -0.46 -10.84 19.87
N PHE A 47 -1.32 -11.73 19.38
CA PHE A 47 -2.04 -12.68 20.22
C PHE A 47 -1.14 -13.77 20.81
N SER A 48 0.06 -13.96 20.27
CA SER A 48 1.06 -14.90 20.77
C SER A 48 2.08 -14.26 21.70
N MET A 49 2.02 -12.95 21.90
CA MET A 49 2.96 -12.26 22.77
C MET A 49 2.66 -12.54 24.24
N PRO A 50 3.69 -12.87 25.06
CA PRO A 50 3.49 -13.24 26.44
C PRO A 50 3.17 -12.08 27.39
N THR A 51 3.38 -10.83 26.97
CA THR A 51 3.15 -9.66 27.81
C THR A 51 2.18 -8.68 27.18
N ASP A 52 1.51 -7.88 28.04
CA ASP A 52 0.61 -6.82 27.55
C ASP A 52 1.38 -5.75 26.79
N GLU A 53 2.58 -5.42 27.24
CA GLU A 53 3.46 -4.45 26.57
C GLU A 53 3.83 -4.92 25.17
N GLY A 54 4.14 -6.21 25.01
CA GLY A 54 4.45 -6.80 23.69
C GLY A 54 3.25 -6.76 22.77
N ARG A 55 2.07 -7.07 23.27
CA ARG A 55 0.83 -6.99 22.49
C ARG A 55 0.54 -5.56 22.05
N ALA A 56 0.67 -4.59 22.97
CA ALA A 56 0.46 -3.19 22.65
C ALA A 56 1.45 -2.69 21.61
N LEU A 57 2.73 -3.06 21.73
CA LEU A 57 3.77 -2.67 20.77
C LEU A 57 3.46 -3.20 19.37
N LEU A 58 3.11 -4.48 19.25
CA LEU A 58 2.78 -5.05 17.93
C LEU A 58 1.52 -4.43 17.34
N ASN A 59 0.54 -4.08 18.17
CA ASN A 59 -0.64 -3.39 17.69
C ASN A 59 -0.30 -2.01 17.11
N ASP A 60 0.57 -1.27 17.77
CA ASP A 60 0.99 0.06 17.31
C ASP A 60 1.79 -0.05 16.01
N ILE A 61 2.72 -1.01 15.92
CA ILE A 61 3.50 -1.25 14.71
C ILE A 61 2.59 -1.63 13.54
N ALA A 62 1.63 -2.53 13.76
CA ALA A 62 0.68 -2.93 12.73
C ALA A 62 -0.14 -1.74 12.22
N THR A 63 -0.56 -0.86 13.13
CA THR A 63 -1.30 0.35 12.76
C THR A 63 -0.44 1.29 11.92
N GLU A 64 0.85 1.46 12.26
CA GLU A 64 1.78 2.26 11.47
C GLU A 64 1.97 1.68 10.06
N GLU A 65 2.01 0.35 9.92
CA GLU A 65 2.14 -0.29 8.61
C GLU A 65 0.94 0.00 7.70
N PHE A 66 -0.27 0.14 8.25
CA PHE A 66 -1.42 0.60 7.47
C PHE A 66 -1.24 2.03 6.99
N GLY A 67 -0.66 2.90 7.82
CA GLY A 67 -0.32 4.27 7.41
C GLY A 67 0.70 4.28 6.27
N HIS A 68 1.71 3.41 6.33
CA HIS A 68 2.69 3.25 5.25
C HIS A 68 2.03 2.76 3.97
N ALA A 69 1.11 1.81 4.06
CA ALA A 69 0.36 1.33 2.90
C ALA A 69 -0.44 2.47 2.25
N GLU A 70 -1.08 3.31 3.05
CA GLU A 70 -1.80 4.47 2.52
C GLU A 70 -0.87 5.44 1.79
N MET A 71 0.32 5.72 2.35
CA MET A 71 1.30 6.59 1.70
C MET A 71 1.75 6.00 0.35
N ILE A 72 1.95 4.69 0.27
CA ILE A 72 2.31 4.02 -0.99
C ILE A 72 1.17 4.16 -2.00
N CYS A 73 -0.08 4.01 -1.60
CA CYS A 73 -1.22 4.22 -2.47
C CYS A 73 -1.24 5.64 -3.05
N VAL A 74 -0.96 6.64 -2.22
CA VAL A 74 -0.90 8.04 -2.67
C VAL A 74 0.24 8.22 -3.67
N MET A 75 1.42 7.65 -3.40
CA MET A 75 2.56 7.73 -4.30
C MET A 75 2.25 7.09 -5.66
N VAL A 76 1.67 5.90 -5.66
CA VAL A 76 1.29 5.21 -6.91
C VAL A 76 0.31 6.08 -7.71
N HIS A 77 -0.70 6.62 -7.04
CA HIS A 77 -1.69 7.47 -7.68
C HIS A 77 -1.04 8.71 -8.31
N GLN A 78 -0.13 9.36 -7.59
CA GLN A 78 0.56 10.55 -8.10
C GLN A 78 1.52 10.22 -9.25
N LEU A 79 2.24 9.09 -9.17
CA LEU A 79 3.15 8.67 -10.22
C LEU A 79 2.43 8.25 -11.51
N LEU A 80 1.19 7.84 -11.42
CA LEU A 80 0.36 7.46 -12.58
C LEU A 80 -0.50 8.61 -13.08
N ASP A 81 -0.47 9.76 -12.44
CA ASP A 81 -1.26 10.92 -12.85
C ASP A 81 -0.85 11.36 -14.27
N GLY A 82 -1.84 11.52 -15.13
CA GLY A 82 -1.63 11.87 -16.53
C GLY A 82 -1.21 10.72 -17.43
N ALA A 83 -1.11 9.49 -16.93
CA ALA A 83 -0.84 8.33 -17.77
C ALA A 83 -2.06 7.98 -18.61
N THR A 84 -1.84 7.68 -19.90
CA THR A 84 -2.90 7.20 -20.76
C THR A 84 -3.19 5.73 -20.51
N LYS A 85 -4.40 5.27 -20.92
CA LYS A 85 -4.76 3.86 -20.83
C LYS A 85 -3.74 2.98 -21.58
N GLU A 86 -3.30 3.43 -22.75
CA GLU A 86 -2.32 2.72 -23.59
C GLU A 86 -0.97 2.61 -22.87
N GLU A 87 -0.52 3.67 -22.20
CA GLU A 87 0.72 3.63 -21.41
C GLU A 87 0.62 2.63 -20.25
N LEU A 88 -0.52 2.60 -19.57
CA LEU A 88 -0.76 1.66 -18.48
C LEU A 88 -0.77 0.22 -18.98
N GLU A 89 -1.46 -0.05 -20.10
CA GLU A 89 -1.50 -1.38 -20.70
C GLU A 89 -0.12 -1.83 -21.14
N ALA A 90 0.67 -0.93 -21.76
CA ALA A 90 2.03 -1.24 -22.21
C ALA A 90 2.97 -1.60 -21.05
N ASN A 91 2.68 -1.15 -19.83
CA ASN A 91 3.45 -1.45 -18.63
C ASN A 91 2.84 -2.58 -17.78
N GLY A 92 1.86 -3.30 -18.30
CA GLY A 92 1.29 -4.46 -17.63
C GLY A 92 0.36 -4.12 -16.47
N LEU A 93 -0.26 -2.94 -16.48
CA LEU A 93 -1.14 -2.49 -15.41
C LEU A 93 -2.63 -2.65 -15.75
N THR A 94 -2.96 -3.49 -16.72
CA THR A 94 -4.36 -3.69 -17.13
C THR A 94 -5.18 -4.36 -16.03
N SER A 95 -4.84 -5.59 -15.69
CA SER A 95 -5.64 -6.39 -14.75
C SER A 95 -5.47 -5.96 -13.30
N ASN A 96 -4.28 -5.50 -12.91
CA ASN A 96 -4.00 -5.15 -11.53
C ASN A 96 -4.22 -3.66 -11.21
N TYR A 97 -4.65 -2.87 -12.18
CA TYR A 97 -4.93 -1.45 -11.96
C TYR A 97 -6.12 -0.96 -12.77
N VAL A 98 -6.04 -0.97 -14.12
CA VAL A 98 -7.08 -0.39 -14.98
C VAL A 98 -8.42 -1.11 -14.78
N GLU A 99 -8.43 -2.43 -14.84
CA GLU A 99 -9.66 -3.22 -14.70
C GLU A 99 -10.19 -3.24 -13.27
N ASN A 100 -9.41 -2.79 -12.31
CA ASN A 100 -9.83 -2.66 -10.91
C ASN A 100 -10.27 -1.23 -10.56
N GLY A 101 -10.70 -0.45 -11.56
CA GLY A 101 -11.19 0.91 -11.34
C GLY A 101 -10.09 1.88 -10.92
N TYR A 102 -8.87 1.67 -11.40
CA TYR A 102 -7.67 2.42 -11.03
C TYR A 102 -7.35 2.29 -9.54
N GLY A 103 -7.67 1.13 -8.99
CA GLY A 103 -7.34 0.77 -7.62
C GLY A 103 -6.35 -0.38 -7.57
N ILE A 104 -5.69 -0.55 -6.43
CA ILE A 104 -4.67 -1.59 -6.22
C ILE A 104 -5.22 -2.65 -5.28
N TYR A 105 -5.15 -3.92 -5.70
CA TYR A 105 -5.38 -5.04 -4.80
C TYR A 105 -4.07 -5.43 -4.10
N PRO A 106 -4.13 -6.20 -3.00
CA PRO A 106 -2.92 -6.67 -2.30
C PRO A 106 -2.23 -7.79 -3.09
N ILE A 107 -1.65 -7.41 -4.22
CA ILE A 107 -0.92 -8.29 -5.12
C ILE A 107 0.44 -7.65 -5.43
N ASN A 108 1.36 -8.43 -6.01
CA ASN A 108 2.61 -7.86 -6.48
C ASN A 108 2.43 -7.25 -7.90
N SER A 109 3.49 -6.64 -8.43
CA SER A 109 3.43 -5.98 -9.74
C SER A 109 3.24 -6.94 -10.92
N ASN A 110 3.35 -8.26 -10.70
CA ASN A 110 3.08 -9.28 -11.70
C ASN A 110 1.68 -9.87 -11.57
N GLY A 111 0.83 -9.31 -10.72
CA GLY A 111 -0.54 -9.76 -10.54
C GLY A 111 -0.69 -11.01 -9.66
N VAL A 112 0.34 -11.35 -8.87
CA VAL A 112 0.31 -12.50 -7.97
C VAL A 112 -0.11 -12.05 -6.57
N PRO A 113 -1.20 -12.64 -5.98
CA PRO A 113 -1.67 -12.31 -4.63
C PRO A 113 -0.65 -12.61 -3.53
#